data_3744c6470912bc742e2756f55b30a0c8
#
_entry.id   3744c6470912bc742e2756f55b30a0c8
#
_cell.length_a   1.000
_cell.length_b   1.000
_cell.length_c   1.000
_cell.angle_alpha   90.00
_cell.angle_beta   90.00
_cell.angle_gamma   90.00
#
_symmetry.space_group_name_H-M   'P 1'
#
loop_
_entity.id
_entity.type
_entity.pdbx_description
1 polymer ?
#
loop_
_entity_poly.entity_id
_entity_poly.type
_entity_poly.pdbx_seq_one_letter_code
_entity_poly.pdbx_strand_id
1 'polypeptide(L)'
;MLGAIRTQLSLEPKLREMAMCVVASINNAPYEFHHHAPLFIEAGGSQAQADSLKDPIAALSNAALGFTPTELAALAMSIESTRDVKISGATFAQAKALLSAQSLVELVATIGAYNLVSRFLVAFEVEPE
;
A
#
# COMPACT_ATOMS: atom_id res chain seq x y z
N MET A 1 -9.66 13.35 8.28
CA MET A 1 -8.48 13.02 7.45
C MET A 1 -8.59 11.65 6.82
N LEU A 2 -8.81 10.60 7.60
CA LEU A 2 -8.82 9.22 7.05
C LEU A 2 -9.96 8.99 6.06
N GLY A 3 -11.14 9.55 6.30
CA GLY A 3 -12.24 9.48 5.36
C GLY A 3 -11.92 10.14 4.01
N ALA A 4 -11.24 11.28 4.02
CA ALA A 4 -10.79 11.96 2.81
C ALA A 4 -9.78 11.12 2.02
N ILE A 5 -8.83 10.49 2.71
CA ILE A 5 -7.85 9.59 2.07
C ILE A 5 -8.55 8.43 1.38
N ARG A 6 -9.60 7.87 1.98
CA ARG A 6 -10.32 6.75 1.41
C ARG A 6 -11.21 7.12 0.22
N THR A 7 -11.76 8.33 0.19
CA THR A 7 -12.86 8.66 -0.72
C THR A 7 -12.68 9.90 -1.56
N GLN A 8 -11.77 10.81 -1.19
CA GLN A 8 -11.64 12.12 -1.83
C GLN A 8 -10.34 12.34 -2.59
N LEU A 9 -9.38 11.40 -2.50
CA LEU A 9 -8.15 11.50 -3.25
C LEU A 9 -8.36 11.01 -4.68
N SER A 10 -7.58 11.57 -5.62
CA SER A 10 -7.60 11.15 -7.02
C SER A 10 -6.69 9.94 -7.30
N LEU A 11 -5.92 9.50 -6.32
CA LEU A 11 -5.09 8.31 -6.44
C LEU A 11 -5.94 7.11 -6.85
N GLU A 12 -5.47 6.35 -7.85
CA GLU A 12 -6.17 5.17 -8.33
C GLU A 12 -6.50 4.23 -7.16
N PRO A 13 -7.76 3.78 -7.03
CA PRO A 13 -8.18 2.94 -5.90
C PRO A 13 -7.34 1.68 -5.73
N LYS A 14 -6.91 1.05 -6.82
CA LYS A 14 -6.08 -0.16 -6.73
C LYS A 14 -4.75 0.13 -6.06
N LEU A 15 -4.09 1.25 -6.40
CA LEU A 15 -2.83 1.66 -5.78
C LEU A 15 -3.03 2.01 -4.30
N ARG A 16 -4.11 2.71 -4.00
CA ARG A 16 -4.46 3.10 -2.63
C ARG A 16 -4.63 1.88 -1.74
N GLU A 17 -5.48 0.93 -2.17
CA GLU A 17 -5.77 -0.27 -1.39
C GLU A 17 -4.56 -1.20 -1.29
N MET A 18 -3.75 -1.27 -2.35
CA MET A 18 -2.48 -2.00 -2.31
C MET A 18 -1.54 -1.43 -1.25
N ALA A 19 -1.38 -0.11 -1.21
CA ALA A 19 -0.53 0.54 -0.21
C ALA A 19 -1.01 0.24 1.21
N MET A 20 -2.31 0.29 1.45
CA MET A 20 -2.90 -0.03 2.75
C MET A 20 -2.62 -1.46 3.17
N CYS A 21 -2.74 -2.42 2.25
CA CYS A 21 -2.41 -3.83 2.51
C CYS A 21 -0.93 -4.02 2.84
N VAL A 22 -0.04 -3.34 2.11
CA VAL A 22 1.41 -3.42 2.35
C VAL A 22 1.77 -2.89 3.73
N VAL A 23 1.25 -1.73 4.08
CA VAL A 23 1.47 -1.13 5.40
C VAL A 23 1.00 -2.09 6.49
N ALA A 24 -0.20 -2.66 6.32
CA ALA A 24 -0.77 -3.61 7.28
C ALA A 24 0.11 -4.85 7.45
N SER A 25 0.61 -5.41 6.35
CA SER A 25 1.46 -6.61 6.38
C SER A 25 2.78 -6.35 7.10
N ILE A 26 3.46 -5.26 6.76
CA ILE A 26 4.76 -4.93 7.34
C ILE A 26 4.63 -4.62 8.83
N ASN A 27 3.56 -3.95 9.22
CA ASN A 27 3.32 -3.57 10.61
C ASN A 27 2.57 -4.65 11.43
N ASN A 28 2.31 -5.81 10.84
CA ASN A 28 1.58 -6.90 11.49
C ASN A 28 0.22 -6.43 12.06
N ALA A 29 -0.55 -5.73 11.22
CA ALA A 29 -1.87 -5.24 11.54
C ALA A 29 -2.95 -6.05 10.80
N PRO A 30 -3.32 -7.25 11.30
CA PRO A 30 -4.23 -8.16 10.57
C PRO A 30 -5.61 -7.57 10.35
N TYR A 31 -6.09 -6.70 11.24
CA TYR A 31 -7.38 -6.04 11.07
C TYR A 31 -7.43 -5.24 9.77
N GLU A 32 -6.42 -4.41 9.52
CA GLU A 32 -6.37 -3.59 8.32
C GLU A 32 -6.19 -4.43 7.05
N PHE A 33 -5.34 -5.44 7.09
CA PHE A 33 -5.17 -6.33 5.95
C PHE A 33 -6.48 -7.05 5.61
N HIS A 34 -7.15 -7.60 6.61
CA HIS A 34 -8.44 -8.29 6.45
C HIS A 34 -9.50 -7.36 5.84
N HIS A 35 -9.49 -6.08 6.20
CA HIS A 35 -10.44 -5.10 5.72
C HIS A 35 -10.13 -4.61 4.29
N HIS A 36 -8.86 -4.42 3.95
CA HIS A 36 -8.46 -3.80 2.70
C HIS A 36 -8.14 -4.77 1.56
N ALA A 37 -7.79 -6.01 1.83
CA ALA A 37 -7.53 -6.99 0.77
C ALA A 37 -8.75 -7.22 -0.14
N PRO A 38 -9.97 -7.38 0.36
CA PRO A 38 -11.14 -7.46 -0.50
C PRO A 38 -11.37 -6.18 -1.32
N LEU A 39 -11.09 -5.01 -0.77
CA LEU A 39 -11.23 -3.73 -1.48
C LEU A 39 -10.20 -3.59 -2.59
N PHE A 40 -8.99 -4.13 -2.40
CA PHE A 40 -7.98 -4.20 -3.45
C PHE A 40 -8.46 -5.05 -4.63
N ILE A 41 -9.06 -6.20 -4.34
CA ILE A 41 -9.62 -7.08 -5.40
C ILE A 41 -10.77 -6.37 -6.11
N GLU A 42 -11.67 -5.73 -5.38
CA GLU A 42 -12.78 -4.97 -5.94
C GLU A 42 -12.28 -3.84 -6.86
N ALA A 43 -11.13 -3.24 -6.53
CA ALA A 43 -10.52 -2.18 -7.32
C ALA A 43 -9.74 -2.70 -8.54
N GLY A 44 -9.71 -4.00 -8.78
CA GLY A 44 -9.09 -4.61 -9.96
C GLY A 44 -7.90 -5.52 -9.68
N GLY A 45 -7.53 -5.71 -8.42
CA GLY A 45 -6.49 -6.67 -8.05
C GLY A 45 -6.98 -8.11 -8.22
N SER A 46 -6.06 -9.02 -8.54
CA SER A 46 -6.37 -10.44 -8.57
C SER A 46 -6.27 -11.05 -7.16
N GLN A 47 -6.88 -12.21 -6.96
CA GLN A 47 -6.74 -12.93 -5.70
C GLN A 47 -5.27 -13.28 -5.44
N ALA A 48 -4.53 -13.71 -6.47
CA ALA A 48 -3.11 -14.02 -6.34
C ALA A 48 -2.30 -12.79 -5.92
N GLN A 49 -2.59 -11.63 -6.51
CA GLN A 49 -1.95 -10.38 -6.11
C GLN A 49 -2.27 -10.03 -4.65
N ALA A 50 -3.53 -10.12 -4.26
CA ALA A 50 -3.93 -9.83 -2.87
C ALA A 50 -3.21 -10.75 -1.88
N ASP A 51 -3.17 -12.05 -2.16
CA ASP A 51 -2.48 -13.03 -1.31
C ASP A 51 -0.99 -12.73 -1.21
N SER A 52 -0.37 -12.29 -2.31
CA SER A 52 1.05 -11.94 -2.36
C SER A 52 1.40 -10.77 -1.44
N LEU A 53 0.46 -9.87 -1.17
CA LEU A 53 0.70 -8.70 -0.32
C LEU A 53 0.88 -9.05 1.16
N LYS A 54 0.66 -10.31 1.54
CA LYS A 54 1.04 -10.82 2.86
C LYS A 54 2.56 -10.88 3.05
N ASP A 55 3.29 -10.98 1.93
CA ASP A 55 4.76 -10.90 1.88
C ASP A 55 5.15 -9.95 0.74
N PRO A 56 5.02 -8.64 0.96
CA PRO A 56 5.18 -7.66 -0.12
C PRO A 56 6.60 -7.62 -0.70
N ILE A 57 7.61 -7.94 0.08
CA ILE A 57 9.00 -7.96 -0.42
C ILE A 57 9.17 -9.07 -1.45
N ALA A 58 8.64 -10.26 -1.19
CA ALA A 58 8.65 -11.36 -2.16
C ALA A 58 7.80 -11.01 -3.39
N ALA A 59 6.69 -10.29 -3.20
CA ALA A 59 5.82 -9.88 -4.30
C ALA A 59 6.53 -9.00 -5.33
N LEU A 60 7.46 -8.14 -4.89
CA LEU A 60 8.22 -7.26 -5.78
C LEU A 60 8.99 -8.02 -6.87
N SER A 61 9.51 -9.18 -6.55
CA SER A 61 10.33 -9.97 -7.46
C SER A 61 9.59 -11.10 -8.16
N ASN A 62 8.28 -11.23 -7.95
CA ASN A 62 7.49 -12.27 -8.57
C ASN A 62 6.78 -11.78 -9.83
N ALA A 63 7.44 -11.92 -10.98
CA ALA A 63 6.91 -11.48 -12.27
C ALA A 63 5.59 -12.16 -12.65
N ALA A 64 5.32 -13.36 -12.14
CA ALA A 64 4.10 -14.10 -12.43
C ALA A 64 2.83 -13.41 -11.90
N LEU A 65 2.97 -12.49 -10.94
CA LEU A 65 1.84 -11.74 -10.38
C LEU A 65 1.26 -10.69 -11.34
N GLY A 66 2.03 -10.27 -12.35
CA GLY A 66 1.55 -9.37 -13.39
C GLY A 66 1.34 -7.93 -12.93
N PHE A 67 2.00 -7.48 -11.88
CA PHE A 67 1.95 -6.07 -11.51
C PHE A 67 2.55 -5.20 -12.61
N THR A 68 1.90 -4.08 -12.92
CA THR A 68 2.40 -3.10 -13.88
C THR A 68 3.62 -2.36 -13.32
N PRO A 69 4.44 -1.70 -14.17
CA PRO A 69 5.55 -0.86 -13.68
C PRO A 69 5.10 0.18 -12.65
N THR A 70 3.95 0.83 -12.87
CA THR A 70 3.39 1.80 -11.91
C THR A 70 3.04 1.15 -10.58
N GLU A 71 2.43 -0.03 -10.63
CA GLU A 71 2.09 -0.79 -9.42
C GLU A 71 3.34 -1.24 -8.67
N LEU A 72 4.38 -1.70 -9.39
CA LEU A 72 5.64 -2.08 -8.78
C LEU A 72 6.33 -0.88 -8.10
N ALA A 73 6.29 0.29 -8.72
CA ALA A 73 6.85 1.50 -8.13
C ALA A 73 6.09 1.88 -6.82
N ALA A 74 4.77 1.82 -6.85
CA ALA A 74 3.94 2.11 -5.67
C ALA A 74 4.17 1.06 -4.56
N LEU A 75 4.32 -0.20 -4.93
CA LEU A 75 4.62 -1.29 -4.00
C LEU A 75 5.97 -1.06 -3.31
N ALA A 76 7.00 -0.73 -4.08
CA ALA A 76 8.33 -0.45 -3.53
C ALA A 76 8.32 0.77 -2.60
N MET A 77 7.62 1.83 -2.97
CA MET A 77 7.47 3.01 -2.11
C MET A 77 6.79 2.67 -0.79
N SER A 78 5.71 1.88 -0.85
CA SER A 78 4.96 1.48 0.33
C SER A 78 5.83 0.67 1.30
N ILE A 79 6.64 -0.25 0.77
CA ILE A 79 7.57 -1.07 1.56
C ILE A 79 8.64 -0.19 2.22
N GLU A 80 9.34 0.62 1.43
CA GLU A 80 10.47 1.40 1.91
C GLU A 80 10.04 2.46 2.91
N SER A 81 8.96 3.19 2.62
CA SER A 81 8.45 4.21 3.52
C SER A 81 7.97 3.63 4.85
N THR A 82 7.34 2.46 4.82
CA THR A 82 6.84 1.82 6.04
C THR A 82 7.97 1.23 6.87
N ARG A 83 8.91 0.54 6.21
CA ARG A 83 10.00 -0.14 6.90
C ARG A 83 11.11 0.82 7.35
N ASP A 84 11.49 1.76 6.48
CA ASP A 84 12.69 2.57 6.65
C ASP A 84 12.42 4.07 6.86
N VAL A 85 11.18 4.51 6.74
CA VAL A 85 10.74 5.90 6.66
C VAL A 85 11.25 6.56 5.37
N LYS A 86 12.54 6.41 5.08
CA LYS A 86 13.18 6.97 3.89
C LYS A 86 12.92 6.09 2.67
N ILE A 87 12.44 6.72 1.59
CA ILE A 87 12.33 6.11 0.28
C ILE A 87 13.66 6.34 -0.44
N SER A 88 14.25 5.29 -1.03
CA SER A 88 15.51 5.42 -1.77
C SER A 88 15.35 6.35 -2.97
N GLY A 89 16.44 7.01 -3.38
CA GLY A 89 16.43 7.88 -4.54
C GLY A 89 16.00 7.17 -5.82
N ALA A 90 16.42 5.92 -6.00
CA ALA A 90 16.04 5.11 -7.16
C ALA A 90 14.54 4.82 -7.20
N THR A 91 13.97 4.39 -6.08
CA THR A 91 12.53 4.11 -5.97
C THR A 91 11.72 5.38 -6.18
N PHE A 92 12.12 6.48 -5.56
CA PHE A 92 11.42 7.76 -5.71
C PHE A 92 11.45 8.26 -7.16
N ALA A 93 12.60 8.18 -7.81
CA ALA A 93 12.74 8.60 -9.22
C ALA A 93 11.85 7.77 -10.14
N GLN A 94 11.78 6.46 -9.93
CA GLN A 94 10.91 5.58 -10.72
C GLN A 94 9.44 5.93 -10.53
N ALA A 95 9.00 6.14 -9.30
CA ALA A 95 7.63 6.53 -9.00
C ALA A 95 7.30 7.89 -9.61
N LYS A 96 8.22 8.84 -9.50
CA LYS A 96 8.05 10.19 -10.09
C LYS A 96 7.90 10.15 -11.60
N ALA A 97 8.57 9.22 -12.27
CA ALA A 97 8.46 9.05 -13.71
C ALA A 97 7.11 8.47 -14.15
N LEU A 98 6.46 7.69 -13.29
CA LEU A 98 5.25 6.92 -13.63
C LEU A 98 3.96 7.52 -13.06
N LEU A 99 4.04 8.32 -12.00
CA LEU A 99 2.89 8.93 -11.33
C LEU A 99 2.88 10.44 -11.54
N SER A 100 1.68 11.02 -11.61
CA SER A 100 1.54 12.48 -11.55
C SER A 100 2.03 13.00 -10.20
N ALA A 101 2.39 14.28 -10.14
CA ALA A 101 2.81 14.90 -8.88
C ALA A 101 1.72 14.75 -7.80
N GLN A 102 0.46 14.93 -8.17
CA GLN A 102 -0.66 14.77 -7.24
C GLN A 102 -0.77 13.34 -6.74
N SER A 103 -0.75 12.35 -7.62
CA SER A 103 -0.83 10.94 -7.23
C SER A 103 0.34 10.53 -6.34
N LEU A 104 1.54 11.05 -6.63
CA LEU A 104 2.72 10.77 -5.83
C LEU A 104 2.55 11.29 -4.39
N VAL A 105 2.10 12.55 -4.24
CA VAL A 105 1.84 13.14 -2.92
C VAL A 105 0.75 12.36 -2.19
N GLU A 106 -0.33 12.00 -2.88
CA GLU A 106 -1.43 11.26 -2.28
C GLU A 106 -1.03 9.85 -1.87
N LEU A 107 -0.15 9.20 -2.63
CA LEU A 107 0.39 7.89 -2.26
C LEU A 107 1.21 7.98 -0.96
N VAL A 108 2.11 8.95 -0.88
CA VAL A 108 2.91 9.17 0.34
C VAL A 108 2.02 9.49 1.54
N ALA A 109 1.00 10.31 1.34
CA ALA A 109 0.03 10.65 2.40
C ALA A 109 -0.76 9.42 2.86
N THR A 110 -1.17 8.56 1.93
CA THR A 110 -1.89 7.32 2.23
C THR A 110 -1.02 6.39 3.06
N ILE A 111 0.23 6.19 2.66
CA ILE A 111 1.19 5.35 3.39
C ILE A 111 1.36 5.88 4.81
N GLY A 112 1.58 7.18 4.97
CA GLY A 112 1.76 7.81 6.28
C GLY A 112 0.55 7.68 7.18
N ALA A 113 -0.64 7.93 6.64
CA ALA A 113 -1.89 7.84 7.39
C ALA A 113 -2.16 6.42 7.88
N TYR A 114 -1.92 5.42 7.03
CA TYR A 114 -2.17 4.03 7.42
C TYR A 114 -1.08 3.45 8.31
N ASN A 115 0.13 4.00 8.29
CA ASN A 115 1.11 3.75 9.33
C ASN A 115 0.62 4.23 10.70
N LEU A 116 0.00 5.41 10.76
CA LEU A 116 -0.63 5.91 11.98
C LEU A 116 -1.73 4.95 12.45
N VAL A 117 -2.64 4.55 11.55
CA VAL A 117 -3.74 3.64 11.86
C VAL A 117 -3.22 2.29 12.34
N SER A 118 -2.26 1.70 11.64
CA SER A 118 -1.73 0.37 12.02
C SER A 118 -1.06 0.39 13.38
N ARG A 119 -0.34 1.47 13.71
CA ARG A 119 0.28 1.61 15.03
C ARG A 119 -0.75 1.68 16.14
N PHE A 120 -1.86 2.39 15.90
CA PHE A 120 -2.97 2.46 16.84
C PHE A 120 -3.60 1.09 17.06
N LEU A 121 -3.93 0.40 15.96
CA LEU A 121 -4.60 -0.90 16.02
C LEU A 121 -3.74 -1.97 16.69
N VAL A 122 -2.45 -1.98 16.41
CA VAL A 122 -1.52 -2.94 17.01
C VAL A 122 -1.33 -2.63 18.50
N ALA A 123 -1.15 -1.37 18.87
CA ALA A 123 -0.95 -0.97 20.25
C ALA A 123 -2.15 -1.36 21.14
N PHE A 124 -3.36 -1.27 20.61
CA PHE A 124 -4.59 -1.62 21.33
C PHE A 124 -5.09 -3.04 21.02
N GLU A 125 -4.29 -3.84 20.34
CA GLU A 125 -4.57 -5.25 20.05
C GLU A 125 -5.92 -5.48 19.36
N VAL A 126 -6.29 -4.58 18.43
CA VAL A 126 -7.54 -4.72 17.66
C VAL A 126 -7.39 -5.83 16.64
N GLU A 127 -8.33 -6.78 16.64
CA GLU A 127 -8.29 -7.93 15.73
C GLU A 127 -9.54 -8.01 14.85
N PRO A 128 -9.47 -8.75 13.72
CA PRO A 128 -10.63 -9.00 12.86
C PRO A 128 -11.72 -9.77 13.62
N GLU A 129 -12.96 -9.42 13.33
CA GLU A 129 -14.13 -10.11 13.88
C GLU A 129 -14.36 -11.47 13.23
#